data_d5cefeb3bd101d32ae4996f8a4409b41
#
_entry.id   d5cefeb3bd101d32ae4996f8a4409b41
#
_cell.length_a   1.000
_cell.length_b   1.000
_cell.length_c   1.000
_cell.angle_alpha   90.00
_cell.angle_beta   90.00
_cell.angle_gamma   90.00
#
_symmetry.space_group_name_H-M   'P 1'
#
loop_
_entity.id
_entity.type
_entity.pdbx_description
1 polymer ?
#
loop_
_entity_poly.entity_id
_entity_poly.type
_entity_poly.pdbx_seq_one_letter_code
_entity_poly.pdbx_strand_id
1 'polypeptide(L)'
;ADEFAFLRQLAPDMMMVETFLASDGTPFEKERNGVMDLTYFVMALLRLSFPKLYMPVAQTVELFDRDGIRQGVRAGADMVSVDLTQEQWRQQYHCYRRSAMRGKIGLENIGEFRKSLQEAEHEIAGSDEHICRR
;
A
#
# COMPACT_ATOMS: atom_id res chain seq x y z
N ALA A 1 15.87 15.20 0.64
CA ALA A 1 16.31 15.76 1.96
C ALA A 1 15.21 16.64 2.55
N ASP A 2 14.63 17.53 1.77
CA ASP A 2 13.67 18.54 2.24
C ASP A 2 12.34 17.92 2.69
N GLU A 3 11.85 16.89 1.96
CA GLU A 3 10.64 16.16 2.31
C GLU A 3 10.74 15.48 3.68
N PHE A 4 11.89 14.86 3.99
CA PHE A 4 12.08 14.23 5.30
C PHE A 4 12.20 15.25 6.43
N ALA A 5 12.77 16.44 6.16
CA ALA A 5 12.80 17.53 7.14
C ALA A 5 11.39 18.05 7.40
N PHE A 6 10.59 18.23 6.35
CA PHE A 6 9.18 18.60 6.47
C PHE A 6 8.38 17.58 7.26
N LEU A 7 8.53 16.28 6.96
CA LEU A 7 7.84 15.21 7.69
C LEU A 7 8.20 15.18 9.18
N ARG A 8 9.45 15.48 9.55
CA ARG A 8 9.84 15.59 10.96
C ARG A 8 9.14 16.74 11.67
N GLN A 9 8.90 17.86 10.98
CA GLN A 9 8.16 18.99 11.53
C GLN A 9 6.67 18.71 11.62
N LEU A 10 6.11 18.07 10.59
CA LEU A 10 4.70 17.69 10.52
C LEU A 10 4.33 16.61 11.56
N ALA A 11 5.27 15.70 11.84
CA ALA A 11 5.11 14.56 12.74
C ALA A 11 3.80 13.77 12.49
N PRO A 12 3.56 13.27 11.28
CA PRO A 12 2.31 12.59 10.95
C PRO A 12 2.20 11.26 11.70
N ASP A 13 0.98 10.87 12.07
CA ASP A 13 0.70 9.55 12.66
C ASP A 13 0.70 8.45 11.61
N MET A 14 0.29 8.77 10.37
CA MET A 14 0.16 7.81 9.28
C MET A 14 0.67 8.42 7.96
N MET A 15 1.29 7.60 7.14
CA MET A 15 1.75 7.98 5.80
C MET A 15 1.69 6.79 4.85
N MET A 16 1.18 7.02 3.65
CA MET A 16 1.16 6.04 2.58
C MET A 16 2.05 6.50 1.44
N VAL A 17 2.81 5.57 0.86
CA VAL A 17 3.64 5.82 -0.33
C VAL A 17 3.03 5.07 -1.49
N GLU A 18 2.65 5.80 -2.52
CA GLU A 18 2.08 5.22 -3.74
C GLU A 18 3.06 5.30 -4.90
N THR A 19 3.05 4.27 -5.73
CA THR A 19 3.73 4.30 -7.02
C THR A 19 2.87 5.07 -8.01
N PHE A 20 3.46 6.04 -8.71
CA PHE A 20 2.74 6.79 -9.73
C PHE A 20 2.21 5.85 -10.82
N LEU A 21 0.95 5.97 -11.14
CA LEU A 21 0.27 5.24 -12.20
C LEU A 21 -0.37 6.23 -13.17
N ALA A 22 0.12 6.24 -14.41
CA ALA A 22 -0.46 7.04 -15.47
C ALA A 22 -1.89 6.55 -15.77
N SER A 23 -2.85 7.48 -15.76
CA SER A 23 -4.26 7.19 -15.96
C SER A 23 -4.78 7.84 -17.24
N ASP A 24 -5.61 7.10 -17.99
CA ASP A 24 -6.22 7.59 -19.22
C ASP A 24 -7.10 8.81 -18.95
N GLY A 25 -7.11 9.79 -19.86
CA GLY A 25 -7.89 11.02 -19.75
C GLY A 25 -7.31 12.06 -18.76
N THR A 26 -6.10 11.87 -18.26
CA THR A 26 -5.40 12.83 -17.41
C THR A 26 -4.25 13.53 -18.17
N PRO A 27 -3.78 14.70 -17.73
CA PRO A 27 -2.59 15.33 -18.32
C PRO A 27 -1.35 14.45 -18.33
N PHE A 28 -1.30 13.43 -17.48
CA PHE A 28 -0.17 12.52 -17.29
C PHE A 28 -0.37 11.15 -17.96
N GLU A 29 -1.38 10.97 -18.80
CA GLU A 29 -1.70 9.66 -19.43
C GLU A 29 -0.55 9.07 -20.26
N LYS A 30 0.36 9.91 -20.77
CA LYS A 30 1.51 9.52 -21.58
C LYS A 30 2.81 9.39 -20.79
N GLU A 31 2.77 9.71 -19.51
CA GLU A 31 3.94 9.59 -18.66
C GLU A 31 4.24 8.11 -18.34
N ARG A 32 5.49 7.84 -17.97
CA ARG A 32 5.90 6.51 -17.54
C ARG A 32 5.41 6.27 -16.12
N ASN A 33 4.91 5.07 -15.86
CA ASN A 33 4.60 4.63 -14.51
C ASN A 33 5.84 4.70 -13.61
N GLY A 34 5.62 4.90 -12.33
CA GLY A 34 6.66 4.85 -11.32
C GLY A 34 7.31 3.46 -11.22
N VAL A 35 8.44 3.40 -10.53
CA VAL A 35 9.24 2.18 -10.35
C VAL A 35 9.00 1.61 -8.96
N MET A 36 8.60 0.35 -8.87
CA MET A 36 8.27 -0.33 -7.62
C MET A 36 9.44 -0.39 -6.64
N ASP A 37 10.66 -0.69 -7.14
CA ASP A 37 11.85 -0.75 -6.29
C ASP A 37 12.12 0.58 -5.57
N LEU A 38 11.84 1.71 -6.25
CA LEU A 38 11.95 3.03 -5.63
C LEU A 38 10.89 3.23 -4.54
N THR A 39 9.68 2.74 -4.77
CA THR A 39 8.59 2.80 -3.78
C THR A 39 8.97 2.01 -2.52
N TYR A 40 9.42 0.78 -2.67
CA TYR A 40 9.89 -0.04 -1.53
C TYR A 40 11.09 0.58 -0.82
N PHE A 41 12.02 1.16 -1.56
CA PHE A 41 13.17 1.85 -0.98
C PHE A 41 12.74 3.06 -0.13
N VAL A 42 11.81 3.88 -0.63
CA VAL A 42 11.27 5.03 0.11
C VAL A 42 10.50 4.57 1.35
N MET A 43 9.70 3.49 1.26
CA MET A 43 9.01 2.90 2.41
C MET A 43 10.01 2.46 3.49
N ALA A 44 11.08 1.77 3.11
CA ALA A 44 12.12 1.34 4.06
C ALA A 44 12.83 2.54 4.72
N LEU A 45 13.14 3.57 3.96
CA LEU A 45 13.72 4.80 4.52
C LEU A 45 12.77 5.49 5.50
N LEU A 46 11.48 5.55 5.18
CA LEU A 46 10.46 6.12 6.07
C LEU A 46 10.36 5.31 7.37
N ARG A 47 10.31 4.00 7.30
CA ARG A 47 10.28 3.13 8.48
C ARG A 47 11.49 3.32 9.38
N LEU A 48 12.69 3.41 8.81
CA LEU A 48 13.91 3.68 9.55
C LEU A 48 13.93 5.09 10.19
N SER A 49 13.38 6.08 9.47
CA SER A 49 13.36 7.47 9.93
C SER A 49 12.25 7.76 10.93
N PHE A 50 11.14 7.04 10.84
CA PHE A 50 9.92 7.22 11.63
C PHE A 50 9.39 5.86 12.13
N PRO A 51 10.03 5.24 13.14
CA PRO A 51 9.71 3.87 13.56
C PRO A 51 8.28 3.67 14.05
N LYS A 52 7.63 4.72 14.53
CA LYS A 52 6.26 4.69 15.06
C LYS A 52 5.18 5.06 14.05
N LEU A 53 5.58 5.44 12.83
CA LEU A 53 4.66 5.83 11.77
C LEU A 53 3.81 4.63 11.33
N TYR A 54 2.50 4.80 11.26
CA TYR A 54 1.63 3.85 10.59
C TYR A 54 1.80 3.97 9.07
N MET A 55 2.06 2.86 8.41
CA MET A 55 2.34 2.86 6.98
C MET A 55 1.56 1.76 6.28
N PRO A 56 0.39 2.10 5.69
CA PRO A 56 -0.38 1.15 4.92
C PRO A 56 0.32 0.80 3.60
N VAL A 57 0.18 -0.46 3.18
CA VAL A 57 0.51 -0.85 1.81
C VAL A 57 -0.47 -0.16 0.87
N ALA A 58 0.06 0.59 -0.10
CA ALA A 58 -0.75 1.30 -1.08
C ALA A 58 -1.38 0.33 -2.08
N GLN A 59 -2.58 0.66 -2.56
CA GLN A 59 -3.28 -0.17 -3.56
C GLN A 59 -2.49 -0.27 -4.87
N THR A 60 -1.76 0.76 -5.26
CA THR A 60 -0.92 0.74 -6.46
C THR A 60 0.15 -0.34 -6.40
N VAL A 61 0.66 -0.67 -5.22
CA VAL A 61 1.64 -1.73 -5.02
C VAL A 61 1.08 -3.09 -5.45
N GLU A 62 -0.16 -3.40 -5.07
CA GLU A 62 -0.84 -4.63 -5.46
C GLU A 62 -1.10 -4.72 -6.98
N LEU A 63 -1.27 -3.57 -7.63
CA LEU A 63 -1.54 -3.50 -9.07
C LEU A 63 -0.30 -3.81 -9.91
N PHE A 64 0.88 -3.40 -9.45
CA PHE A 64 2.14 -3.58 -10.15
C PHE A 64 2.81 -4.91 -9.85
N ASP A 65 2.62 -5.43 -8.64
CA ASP A 65 3.32 -6.62 -8.16
C ASP A 65 2.33 -7.57 -7.49
N ARG A 66 2.24 -8.82 -7.97
CA ARG A 66 1.40 -9.87 -7.36
C ARG A 66 1.79 -10.17 -5.92
N ASP A 67 3.06 -9.92 -5.60
CA ASP A 67 3.66 -10.13 -4.28
C ASP A 67 3.77 -8.81 -3.50
N GLY A 68 3.11 -7.78 -4.01
CA GLY A 68 3.27 -6.40 -3.58
C GLY A 68 3.00 -6.20 -2.09
N ILE A 69 1.98 -6.85 -1.54
CA ILE A 69 1.69 -6.76 -0.11
C ILE A 69 2.85 -7.30 0.72
N ARG A 70 3.33 -8.50 0.39
CA ARG A 70 4.46 -9.11 1.10
C ARG A 70 5.72 -8.25 1.00
N GLN A 71 6.02 -7.72 -0.18
CA GLN A 71 7.16 -6.82 -0.38
C GLN A 71 6.96 -5.49 0.35
N GLY A 72 5.75 -4.94 0.35
CA GLY A 72 5.41 -3.72 1.10
C GLY A 72 5.60 -3.91 2.61
N VAL A 73 5.14 -5.03 3.16
CA VAL A 73 5.35 -5.38 4.58
C VAL A 73 6.84 -5.55 4.89
N ARG A 74 7.60 -6.25 4.05
CA ARG A 74 9.07 -6.35 4.18
C ARG A 74 9.78 -5.01 4.09
N ALA A 75 9.25 -4.08 3.29
CA ALA A 75 9.75 -2.72 3.19
C ALA A 75 9.36 -1.83 4.37
N GLY A 76 8.58 -2.36 5.32
CA GLY A 76 8.27 -1.70 6.58
C GLY A 76 6.81 -1.23 6.73
N ALA A 77 5.90 -1.59 5.82
CA ALA A 77 4.47 -1.37 6.05
C ALA A 77 3.98 -2.23 7.22
N ASP A 78 3.03 -1.68 7.98
CA ASP A 78 2.42 -2.32 9.15
C ASP A 78 0.89 -2.34 9.09
N MET A 79 0.32 -1.89 7.98
CA MET A 79 -1.12 -1.90 7.73
C MET A 79 -1.42 -2.40 6.32
N VAL A 80 -2.53 -3.11 6.17
CA VAL A 80 -3.05 -3.54 4.88
C VAL A 80 -4.55 -3.28 4.84
N SER A 81 -5.03 -2.76 3.70
CA SER A 81 -6.44 -2.51 3.45
C SER A 81 -7.06 -3.68 2.70
N VAL A 82 -8.21 -4.14 3.16
CA VAL A 82 -9.04 -5.12 2.44
C VAL A 82 -10.09 -4.38 1.63
N ASP A 83 -10.23 -4.70 0.34
CA ASP A 83 -11.28 -4.12 -0.51
C ASP A 83 -12.63 -4.80 -0.21
N LEU A 84 -13.53 -4.05 0.41
CA LEU A 84 -14.89 -4.50 0.72
C LEU A 84 -15.88 -4.28 -0.42
N THR A 85 -15.43 -3.76 -1.56
CA THR A 85 -16.29 -3.52 -2.73
C THR A 85 -16.77 -4.86 -3.29
N GLN A 86 -18.06 -5.04 -3.44
CA GLN A 86 -18.63 -6.23 -4.08
C GLN A 86 -18.12 -6.37 -5.52
N GLU A 87 -17.83 -7.59 -5.95
CA GLU A 87 -17.21 -7.89 -7.25
C GLU A 87 -17.94 -7.26 -8.44
N GLN A 88 -19.29 -7.26 -8.40
CA GLN A 88 -20.11 -6.64 -9.45
C GLN A 88 -19.85 -5.14 -9.64
N TRP A 89 -19.41 -4.42 -8.59
CA TRP A 89 -19.13 -3.00 -8.63
C TRP A 89 -17.65 -2.70 -8.89
N ARG A 90 -16.74 -3.62 -8.59
CA ARG A 90 -15.30 -3.44 -8.87
C ARG A 90 -15.02 -3.16 -10.34
N GLN A 91 -15.81 -3.73 -11.25
CA GLN A 91 -15.65 -3.52 -12.69
C GLN A 91 -15.97 -2.09 -13.15
N GLN A 92 -16.66 -1.30 -12.31
CA GLN A 92 -17.02 0.09 -12.57
C GLN A 92 -16.00 1.08 -12.01
N TYR A 93 -14.98 0.62 -11.31
CA TYR A 93 -13.89 1.46 -10.82
C TYR A 93 -13.01 1.91 -11.99
N HIS A 94 -13.11 3.20 -12.33
CA HIS A 94 -12.41 3.78 -13.49
C HIS A 94 -11.07 4.45 -13.13
N CYS A 95 -10.70 4.53 -11.84
CA CYS A 95 -9.46 5.19 -11.41
C CYS A 95 -8.19 4.50 -11.92
N TYR A 96 -8.28 3.21 -12.29
CA TYR A 96 -7.16 2.43 -12.81
C TYR A 96 -7.58 1.66 -14.05
N ARG A 97 -6.64 1.36 -14.96
CA ARG A 97 -6.93 0.51 -16.11
C ARG A 97 -7.52 -0.82 -15.66
N ARG A 98 -8.55 -1.30 -16.35
CA ARG A 98 -9.25 -2.56 -16.02
C ARG A 98 -8.33 -3.77 -15.83
N SER A 99 -7.17 -3.81 -16.50
CA SER A 99 -6.15 -4.87 -16.34
C SER A 99 -5.46 -4.85 -14.98
N ALA A 100 -5.43 -3.71 -14.31
CA ALA A 100 -4.76 -3.52 -13.04
C ALA A 100 -5.62 -3.95 -11.83
N MET A 101 -6.92 -4.17 -12.01
CA MET A 101 -7.87 -4.50 -10.92
C MET A 101 -7.87 -5.99 -10.52
N ARG A 102 -7.02 -6.82 -11.11
CA ARG A 102 -7.07 -8.29 -10.96
C ARG A 102 -6.45 -8.86 -9.68
N GLY A 103 -5.88 -8.04 -8.82
CA GLY A 103 -5.11 -8.53 -7.66
C GLY A 103 -5.56 -8.05 -6.30
N LYS A 104 -6.68 -7.32 -6.20
CA LYS A 104 -7.11 -6.77 -4.91
C LYS A 104 -7.60 -7.87 -3.96
N ILE A 105 -7.16 -7.76 -2.71
CA ILE A 105 -7.65 -8.62 -1.63
C ILE A 105 -9.07 -8.20 -1.29
N GLY A 106 -10.02 -9.03 -1.68
CA GLY A 106 -11.38 -8.95 -1.19
C GLY A 106 -11.59 -9.84 0.03
N LEU A 107 -12.78 -9.74 0.64
CA LEU A 107 -13.17 -10.62 1.75
C LEU A 107 -13.08 -12.12 1.40
N GLU A 108 -13.31 -12.45 0.14
CA GLU A 108 -13.20 -13.81 -0.39
C GLU A 108 -11.78 -14.39 -0.29
N ASN A 109 -10.75 -13.55 -0.32
CA ASN A 109 -9.34 -13.95 -0.34
C ASN A 109 -8.62 -13.73 1.00
N ILE A 110 -9.36 -13.39 2.06
CA ILE A 110 -8.76 -13.04 3.36
C ILE A 110 -7.96 -14.21 3.96
N GLY A 111 -8.34 -15.44 3.64
CA GLY A 111 -7.61 -16.66 4.07
C GLY A 111 -6.26 -16.79 3.39
N GLU A 112 -6.19 -16.55 2.08
CA GLU A 112 -4.95 -16.55 1.31
C GLU A 112 -4.03 -15.41 1.76
N PHE A 113 -4.62 -14.27 2.03
CA PHE A 113 -3.90 -13.11 2.56
C PHE A 113 -3.24 -13.41 3.91
N ARG A 114 -3.96 -13.99 4.87
CA ARG A 114 -3.39 -14.41 6.16
C ARG A 114 -2.22 -15.34 5.98
N LYS A 115 -2.33 -16.32 5.08
CA LYS A 115 -1.26 -17.25 4.76
C LYS A 115 -0.04 -16.53 4.21
N SER A 116 -0.22 -15.60 3.29
CA SER A 116 0.88 -14.83 2.70
C SER A 116 1.61 -13.95 3.73
N LEU A 117 0.91 -13.42 4.73
CA LEU A 117 1.53 -12.69 5.85
C LEU A 117 2.33 -13.63 6.76
N GLN A 118 1.80 -14.81 7.07
CA GLN A 118 2.51 -15.81 7.88
C GLN A 118 3.80 -16.28 7.17
N GLU A 119 3.75 -16.46 5.84
CA GLU A 119 4.95 -16.78 5.04
C GLU A 119 5.98 -15.63 5.05
N ALA A 120 5.55 -14.41 5.30
CA ALA A 120 6.40 -13.23 5.47
C ALA A 120 6.87 -13.03 6.93
N GLU A 121 6.61 -14.01 7.83
CA GLU A 121 6.92 -13.94 9.27
C GLU A 121 6.21 -12.80 10.02
N HIS A 122 5.01 -12.42 9.56
CA HIS A 122 4.17 -11.40 10.18
C HIS A 122 2.85 -11.99 10.68
N GLU A 123 2.34 -11.44 11.77
CA GLU A 123 1.03 -11.77 12.32
C GLU A 123 0.09 -10.57 12.26
N ILE A 124 -1.20 -10.86 12.07
CA ILE A 124 -2.23 -9.81 12.16
C ILE A 124 -2.46 -9.50 13.62
N ALA A 125 -2.30 -8.24 14.00
CA ALA A 125 -2.61 -7.77 15.35
C ALA A 125 -4.08 -8.06 15.72
N GLY A 126 -4.34 -8.32 16.99
CA GLY A 126 -5.69 -8.56 17.50
C GLY A 126 -6.62 -7.36 17.30
N SER A 127 -7.94 -7.60 17.27
CA SER A 127 -8.98 -6.60 17.00
C SER A 127 -9.07 -5.45 18.01
N ASP A 128 -8.37 -5.51 19.13
CA ASP A 128 -8.46 -4.57 20.24
C ASP A 128 -7.36 -3.50 20.25
N GLU A 129 -6.44 -3.53 19.30
CA GLU A 129 -5.43 -2.49 19.15
C GLU A 129 -6.00 -1.28 18.41
N HIS A 130 -6.29 -0.21 19.16
CA HIS A 130 -6.67 1.08 18.61
C HIS A 130 -5.50 1.75 17.88
N ILE A 131 -5.75 2.25 16.68
CA ILE A 131 -4.77 2.96 15.82
C ILE A 131 -4.27 4.26 16.47
N CYS A 132 -5.01 4.83 17.40
CA CYS A 132 -4.62 6.07 18.08
C CYS A 132 -3.70 5.79 19.27
N ARG A 133 -2.40 5.72 19.03
CA ARG A 133 -1.41 5.90 20.10
C ARG A 133 -1.12 7.39 20.22
N ARG A 134 -1.68 8.00 21.25
CA ARG A 134 -1.26 9.34 21.71
C ARG A 134 0.15 9.31 22.28
#